data_6bf55fd6e3448c8dffc6642d5863cc98
#
_entry.id   6bf55fd6e3448c8dffc6642d5863cc98
#
_cell.length_a   1.000
_cell.length_b   1.000
_cell.length_c   1.000
_cell.angle_alpha   90.00
_cell.angle_beta   90.00
_cell.angle_gamma   90.00
#
_symmetry.space_group_name_H-M   'P 1'
#
loop_
_entity.id
_entity.type
_entity.pdbx_description
1 polymer ?
#
loop_
_entity_poly.entity_id
_entity_poly.type
_entity_poly.pdbx_seq_one_letter_code
_entity_poly.pdbx_strand_id
1 'polypeptide(L)'
;MIVRILTARVPERHAADFERVLRTQLPLMREHPGLVYVKLARQAHRDYDDVILFEEWRDARSLYGWAGVDIAKPRLLPGAEGLAERVSVTHYEALDIDPDALAATGIPDAPRPLDHAAN
;
A
#
# COMPACT_ATOMS: atom_id res chain seq x y z
N MET A 1 -10.97 9.44 3.35
CA MET A 1 -9.67 8.78 3.44
C MET A 1 -9.10 8.48 2.07
N ILE A 2 -7.80 8.52 1.97
CA ILE A 2 -7.11 8.24 0.72
C ILE A 2 -6.26 7.00 0.90
N VAL A 3 -6.38 6.06 -0.03
CA VAL A 3 -5.52 4.89 -0.12
C VAL A 3 -4.46 5.15 -1.17
N ARG A 4 -3.21 4.96 -0.80
CA ARG A 4 -2.08 5.05 -1.71
C ARG A 4 -1.38 3.70 -1.78
N ILE A 5 -1.24 3.18 -2.99
CA ILE A 5 -0.55 1.91 -3.20
C ILE A 5 0.67 2.17 -4.06
N LEU A 6 1.83 1.94 -3.47
CA LEU A 6 3.08 1.99 -4.19
C LEU A 6 3.50 0.55 -4.51
N THR A 7 3.88 0.31 -5.75
CA THR A 7 4.38 -0.99 -6.19
C THR A 7 5.81 -0.83 -6.69
N ALA A 8 6.63 -1.81 -6.38
CA ALA A 8 8.03 -1.79 -6.78
C ALA A 8 8.51 -3.21 -7.05
N ARG A 9 9.33 -3.35 -8.06
CA ARG A 9 10.02 -4.62 -8.33
C ARG A 9 11.42 -4.53 -7.74
N VAL A 10 11.74 -5.48 -6.87
CA VAL A 10 13.03 -5.50 -6.18
C VAL A 10 13.81 -6.72 -6.66
N PRO A 11 14.89 -6.52 -7.42
CA PRO A 11 15.76 -7.64 -7.83
C PRO A 11 16.30 -8.39 -6.61
N GLU A 12 16.49 -9.68 -6.77
CA GLU A 12 16.97 -10.54 -5.68
C GLU A 12 18.25 -10.00 -5.04
N ARG A 13 19.18 -9.49 -5.82
CA ARG A 13 20.45 -8.94 -5.32
C ARG A 13 20.26 -7.75 -4.37
N HIS A 14 19.10 -7.09 -4.41
CA HIS A 14 18.79 -5.92 -3.58
C HIS A 14 17.76 -6.20 -2.50
N ALA A 15 17.24 -7.42 -2.42
CA ALA A 15 16.14 -7.75 -1.51
C ALA A 15 16.49 -7.49 -0.04
N ALA A 16 17.66 -7.93 0.40
CA ALA A 16 18.09 -7.74 1.79
C ALA A 16 18.30 -6.27 2.15
N ASP A 17 18.90 -5.50 1.25
CA ASP A 17 19.13 -4.08 1.48
C ASP A 17 17.80 -3.31 1.48
N PHE A 18 16.89 -3.67 0.59
CA PHE A 18 15.57 -3.06 0.53
C PHE A 18 14.79 -3.31 1.84
N GLU A 19 14.80 -4.54 2.33
CA GLU A 19 14.15 -4.88 3.59
C GLU A 19 14.74 -4.09 4.76
N ARG A 20 16.06 -3.92 4.78
CA ARG A 20 16.72 -3.14 5.82
C ARG A 20 16.26 -1.69 5.81
N VAL A 21 16.13 -1.08 4.63
CA VAL A 21 15.60 0.28 4.49
C VAL A 21 14.19 0.36 5.03
N LEU A 22 13.34 -0.59 4.69
CA LEU A 22 11.96 -0.62 5.15
C LEU A 22 11.87 -0.70 6.68
N ARG A 23 12.65 -1.55 7.29
CA ARG A 23 12.68 -1.69 8.75
C ARG A 23 13.09 -0.41 9.45
N THR A 24 13.91 0.40 8.82
CA THR A 24 14.35 1.68 9.36
C THR A 24 13.32 2.79 9.11
N GLN A 25 12.73 2.83 7.93
CA GLN A 25 11.91 3.95 7.51
C GLN A 25 10.42 3.82 7.89
N LEU A 26 9.88 2.61 7.95
CA LEU A 26 8.47 2.44 8.30
C LEU A 26 8.10 3.00 9.67
N PRO A 27 8.91 2.83 10.72
CA PRO A 27 8.59 3.44 12.00
C PRO A 27 8.51 4.97 11.94
N LEU A 28 9.36 5.60 11.13
CA LEU A 28 9.33 7.05 10.93
C LEU A 28 8.06 7.48 10.20
N MET A 29 7.65 6.71 9.21
CA MET A 29 6.41 6.96 8.49
C MET A 29 5.20 6.89 9.43
N ARG A 30 5.19 5.94 10.35
CA ARG A 30 4.10 5.77 11.32
C ARG A 30 3.96 6.94 12.28
N GLU A 31 5.00 7.71 12.49
CA GLU A 31 4.95 8.91 13.31
C GLU A 31 4.21 10.06 12.63
N HIS A 32 3.96 9.94 11.33
CA HIS A 32 3.31 11.01 10.58
C HIS A 32 1.83 11.13 10.96
N PRO A 33 1.36 12.36 11.33
CA PRO A 33 0.01 12.51 11.91
C PRO A 33 -1.04 12.23 10.88
N GLY A 34 -1.44 11.75 10.20
CA GLY A 34 -2.52 11.47 9.25
C GLY A 34 -2.43 10.09 8.65
N LEU A 35 -1.37 9.37 8.94
CA LEU A 35 -1.28 7.99 8.52
C LEU A 35 -2.15 7.13 9.42
N VAL A 36 -3.15 6.51 8.84
CA VAL A 36 -4.12 5.65 9.55
C VAL A 36 -3.65 4.20 9.56
N TYR A 37 -3.09 3.76 8.46
CA TYR A 37 -2.72 2.37 8.30
C TYR A 37 -1.62 2.23 7.26
N VAL A 38 -0.70 1.33 7.50
CA VAL A 38 0.34 0.98 6.54
C VAL A 38 0.59 -0.51 6.59
N LYS A 39 0.70 -1.11 5.44
CA LYS A 39 1.03 -2.53 5.32
C LYS A 39 1.94 -2.77 4.14
N LEU A 40 2.90 -3.63 4.36
CA LEU A 40 3.83 -4.07 3.35
C LEU A 40 3.51 -5.51 2.99
N ALA A 41 3.51 -5.82 1.71
CA ALA A 41 3.31 -7.17 1.22
C ALA A 41 4.21 -7.43 0.02
N ARG A 42 4.55 -8.68 -0.20
CA ARG A 42 5.36 -9.05 -1.35
C ARG A 42 4.85 -10.32 -1.99
N GLN A 43 5.08 -10.43 -3.28
CA GLN A 43 4.97 -11.66 -4.03
C GLN A 43 6.38 -12.05 -4.47
N ALA A 44 6.86 -13.16 -3.99
CA ALA A 44 8.20 -13.62 -4.33
C ALA A 44 8.18 -14.33 -5.69
N HIS A 45 9.11 -13.94 -6.54
CA HIS A 45 9.40 -14.60 -7.79
C HIS A 45 10.81 -15.16 -7.74
N ARG A 46 11.23 -15.83 -8.80
CA ARG A 46 12.54 -16.48 -8.83
C ARG A 46 13.71 -15.48 -8.73
N ASP A 47 13.63 -14.39 -9.48
CA ASP A 47 14.74 -13.45 -9.61
C ASP A 47 14.45 -12.08 -9.00
N TYR A 48 13.24 -11.87 -8.50
CA TYR A 48 12.81 -10.59 -7.94
C TYR A 48 11.59 -10.77 -7.04
N ASP A 49 11.34 -9.75 -6.24
CA ASP A 49 10.10 -9.63 -5.47
C ASP A 49 9.27 -8.49 -6.05
N ASP A 50 7.96 -8.70 -6.19
CA ASP A 50 7.02 -7.60 -6.35
C ASP A 50 6.54 -7.18 -4.97
N VAL A 51 6.80 -5.94 -4.62
CA VAL A 51 6.49 -5.39 -3.30
C VAL A 51 5.42 -4.34 -3.43
N ILE A 52 4.43 -4.37 -2.56
CA ILE A 52 3.47 -3.29 -2.43
C ILE A 52 3.55 -2.66 -1.05
N LEU A 53 3.43 -1.35 -1.03
CA LEU A 53 3.28 -0.58 0.19
C LEU A 53 1.88 0.03 0.14
N PHE A 54 1.00 -0.49 0.99
CA PHE A 54 -0.37 -0.03 1.12
C PHE A 54 -0.43 0.99 2.25
N GLU A 55 -0.88 2.21 1.91
CA GLU A 55 -0.98 3.31 2.86
C GLU A 55 -2.40 3.83 2.89
N GLU A 56 -2.92 4.12 4.06
CA GLU A 56 -4.21 4.76 4.23
C GLU A 56 -4.01 6.06 4.99
N TRP A 57 -4.42 7.17 4.37
CA TRP A 57 -4.26 8.51 4.89
C TRP A 57 -5.60 9.14 5.21
N ARG A 58 -5.66 9.85 6.33
CA ARG A 58 -6.90 10.48 6.80
C ARG A 58 -7.45 11.48 5.79
N ASP A 59 -6.59 12.24 5.15
CA ASP A 59 -6.95 13.27 4.18
C ASP A 59 -5.81 13.56 3.22
N ALA A 60 -6.10 14.34 2.18
CA ALA A 60 -5.12 14.71 1.17
C ALA A 60 -4.00 15.58 1.74
N ARG A 61 -4.32 16.44 2.69
CA ARG A 61 -3.33 17.33 3.29
C ARG A 61 -2.24 16.55 4.01
N SER A 62 -2.61 15.53 4.74
CA SER A 62 -1.67 14.66 5.44
C SER A 62 -0.79 13.90 4.44
N LEU A 63 -1.40 13.40 3.38
CA LEU A 63 -0.66 12.72 2.31
C LEU A 63 0.35 13.66 1.65
N TYR A 64 -0.04 14.87 1.32
CA TYR A 64 0.88 15.86 0.73
C TYR A 64 2.03 16.18 1.66
N GLY A 65 1.78 16.21 2.96
CA GLY A 65 2.84 16.43 3.96
C GLY A 65 3.89 15.34 3.96
N TRP A 66 3.51 14.12 3.62
CA TRP A 66 4.44 13.00 3.51
C TRP A 66 5.06 12.88 2.11
N ALA A 67 4.21 12.83 1.07
CA ALA A 67 4.62 12.51 -0.28
C ALA A 67 5.07 13.71 -1.10
N GLY A 68 4.82 14.92 -0.62
CA GLY A 68 5.04 16.14 -1.37
C GLY A 68 3.84 16.48 -2.22
N VAL A 69 3.90 17.64 -2.90
CA VAL A 69 2.75 18.15 -3.67
C VAL A 69 2.48 17.32 -4.93
N ASP A 70 3.48 16.67 -5.48
CA ASP A 70 3.32 15.81 -6.65
C ASP A 70 3.17 14.35 -6.22
N ILE A 71 1.99 14.00 -5.74
CA ILE A 71 1.72 12.67 -5.24
C ILE A 71 1.67 11.60 -6.34
N ALA A 72 1.51 12.00 -7.59
CA ALA A 72 1.51 11.07 -8.72
C ALA A 72 2.91 10.54 -9.03
N LYS A 73 3.94 11.24 -8.55
CA LYS A 73 5.31 10.81 -8.76
C LYS A 73 5.65 9.71 -7.75
N PRO A 74 6.06 8.52 -8.21
CA PRO A 74 6.42 7.46 -7.28
C PRO A 74 7.71 7.80 -6.56
N ARG A 75 7.61 8.02 -5.26
CA ARG A 75 8.77 8.23 -4.39
C ARG A 75 8.94 7.03 -3.50
N LEU A 76 10.12 6.48 -3.53
CA LEU A 76 10.50 5.45 -2.58
C LEU A 76 10.88 6.09 -1.24
N LEU A 77 10.90 5.27 -0.22
CA LEU A 77 11.42 5.68 1.09
C LEU A 77 12.89 6.06 0.96
N PRO A 78 13.37 7.04 1.76
CA PRO A 78 14.77 7.42 1.73
C PRO A 78 15.68 6.21 1.91
N GLY A 79 16.69 6.11 1.08
CA GLY A 79 17.64 4.99 1.09
C GLY A 79 17.26 3.82 0.19
N ALA A 80 16.05 3.82 -0.37
CA ALA A 80 15.60 2.75 -1.26
C ALA A 80 15.87 3.04 -2.74
N GLU A 81 16.32 4.24 -3.08
CA GLU A 81 16.63 4.62 -4.44
C GLU A 81 17.71 3.68 -5.02
N GLY A 82 17.51 3.24 -6.24
CA GLY A 82 18.43 2.32 -6.89
C GLY A 82 18.27 0.85 -6.48
N LEU A 83 17.47 0.56 -5.46
CA LEU A 83 17.24 -0.82 -5.03
C LEU A 83 16.03 -1.45 -5.70
N ALA A 84 15.15 -0.64 -6.26
CA ALA A 84 13.94 -1.11 -6.91
C ALA A 84 13.81 -0.54 -8.31
N GLU A 85 13.09 -1.26 -9.14
CA GLU A 85 12.74 -0.86 -10.50
C GLU A 85 11.23 -0.98 -10.70
N ARG A 86 10.71 -0.42 -11.80
CA ARG A 86 9.27 -0.44 -12.11
C ARG A 86 8.41 0.09 -10.97
N VAL A 87 8.86 1.18 -10.38
CA VAL A 87 8.14 1.81 -9.28
C VAL A 87 6.95 2.58 -9.82
N SER A 88 5.78 2.34 -9.25
CA SER A 88 4.56 3.06 -9.61
C SER A 88 3.73 3.34 -8.36
N VAL A 89 2.84 4.31 -8.47
CA VAL A 89 1.95 4.67 -7.39
C VAL A 89 0.55 4.89 -7.93
N THR A 90 -0.44 4.42 -7.19
CA THR A 90 -1.85 4.59 -7.51
C THR A 90 -2.58 5.07 -6.27
N HIS A 91 -3.53 5.98 -6.47
CA HIS A 91 -4.34 6.53 -5.39
C HIS A 91 -5.79 6.14 -5.58
N TYR A 92 -6.47 5.89 -4.48
CA TYR A 92 -7.88 5.56 -4.44
C TYR A 92 -8.55 6.36 -3.34
N GLU A 93 -9.79 6.71 -3.57
CA GLU A 93 -10.64 7.20 -2.50
C GLU A 93 -11.21 5.99 -1.76
N ALA A 94 -11.04 5.97 -0.44
CA ALA A 94 -11.62 4.90 0.36
C ALA A 94 -13.13 5.14 0.46
N LEU A 95 -13.91 4.12 0.14
CA LEU A 95 -15.36 4.20 0.25
C LEU A 95 -15.79 3.76 1.65
N ASP A 96 -16.59 4.59 2.30
CA ASP A 96 -17.13 4.30 3.61
C ASP A 96 -18.43 3.49 3.46
N ILE A 97 -18.26 2.22 3.09
CA ILE A 97 -19.37 1.28 2.95
C ILE A 97 -19.23 0.23 4.04
N ASP A 98 -20.25 0.17 4.88
CA ASP A 98 -20.30 -0.84 5.93
C ASP A 98 -20.82 -2.17 5.35
N PRO A 99 -20.01 -3.23 5.35
CA PRO A 99 -20.45 -4.54 4.88
C PRO A 99 -21.66 -5.07 5.64
N ASP A 100 -21.79 -4.75 6.93
CA ASP A 100 -22.92 -5.18 7.74
C ASP A 100 -24.22 -4.47 7.34
N ALA A 101 -24.11 -3.25 6.81
CA ALA A 101 -25.26 -2.52 6.31
C ALA A 101 -25.90 -3.22 5.10
N LEU A 102 -25.10 -3.87 4.25
CA LEU A 102 -25.62 -4.66 3.13
C LEU A 102 -26.40 -5.85 3.60
N ALA A 103 -25.94 -6.54 4.62
CA ALA A 103 -26.68 -7.64 5.25
C ALA A 103 -27.97 -7.15 5.90
N ALA A 104 -27.95 -5.98 6.55
CA ALA A 104 -29.12 -5.40 7.19
C ALA A 104 -30.19 -4.98 6.18
N THR A 105 -29.82 -4.63 4.96
CA THR A 105 -30.79 -4.29 3.90
C THR A 105 -31.43 -5.51 3.25
N GLY A 106 -31.03 -6.71 3.64
CA GLY A 106 -31.66 -7.93 3.18
C GLY A 106 -31.41 -8.28 1.74
N ILE A 107 -30.21 -8.06 1.24
CA ILE A 107 -29.84 -8.51 -0.10
C ILE A 107 -29.52 -10.01 -0.02
N PRO A 108 -30.51 -10.88 -0.25
CA PRO A 108 -30.33 -12.31 0.04
C PRO A 108 -29.46 -13.03 -0.99
N ASP A 109 -29.31 -12.47 -2.17
CA ASP A 109 -28.62 -13.13 -3.27
C ASP A 109 -27.20 -12.60 -3.49
N ALA A 110 -26.68 -11.87 -2.52
CA ALA A 110 -25.32 -11.39 -2.61
C ALA A 110 -24.34 -12.58 -2.70
N PRO A 111 -23.46 -12.62 -3.70
CA PRO A 111 -22.49 -13.71 -3.80
C PRO A 111 -21.63 -13.79 -2.57
N ARG A 112 -21.36 -15.01 -2.13
CA ARG A 112 -20.47 -15.20 -0.97
C ARG A 112 -19.03 -15.21 -1.47
N PRO A 113 -18.19 -14.31 -0.96
CA PRO A 113 -16.78 -14.28 -1.39
C PRO A 113 -16.06 -15.61 -1.16
N LEU A 114 -16.42 -16.33 -0.13
CA LEU A 114 -15.80 -17.61 0.21
C LEU A 114 -16.06 -18.69 -0.83
N ASP A 115 -17.14 -18.60 -1.57
CA ASP A 115 -17.46 -19.57 -2.62
C ASP A 115 -16.43 -19.48 -3.74
N HIS A 116 -15.85 -18.32 -3.95
CA HIS A 116 -14.80 -18.12 -4.94
C HIS A 116 -13.44 -18.51 -4.40
N ALA A 117 -13.21 -18.35 -3.12
CA ALA A 117 -11.94 -18.71 -2.49
C ALA A 117 -11.74 -20.22 -2.43
N ALA A 118 -12.81 -21.00 -2.46
CA ALA A 118 -12.75 -22.45 -2.45
C ALA A 118 -12.23 -23.04 -3.77
N ASN A 119 -12.16 -22.25 -4.78
CA ASN A 119 -11.68 -22.66 -6.11
C ASN A 119 -10.19 -22.38 -6.30
#